data_8105afa4bc05093b35de15e0b3db3ff5
#
_entry.id   8105afa4bc05093b35de15e0b3db3ff5
#
_cell.length_a   1.000
_cell.length_b   1.000
_cell.length_c   1.000
_cell.angle_alpha   90.00
_cell.angle_beta   90.00
_cell.angle_gamma   90.00
#
_symmetry.space_group_name_H-M   'P 1'
#
loop_
_entity.id
_entity.type
_entity.pdbx_description
1 polymer ?
#
loop_
_entity_poly.entity_id
_entity_poly.type
_entity_poly.pdbx_seq_one_letter_code
_entity_poly.pdbx_strand_id
1 'polypeptide(L)'
;MKTIFLTLYACICSVAMAQNITVQLGAAINKLENDEQFKHAIISMYVVDSKTGKTVFEKNAQIGLAPASCQKVVTSVSAFELLGKGYQYKTYIGKDYSSKIDKSYAGCLFVIGSGDPTLGSGRWNSTSDSAFFKRVLNTLKKNGYNSFGEDLVLEDYLYGTAVLPDGWIWQDIGNYYGAGCYSVNWRENQYELLLQPDLKVGFPAEIASVKPFIFDVVYDNHIRTGKAGSGDNAYIYAAPFSNIITTSGTIPQQAKPFAIKGSMPNPSGVLGTELLNYLVKNKITFKGSSYSALERSLHDMPAHKATHIIDSVLSPTLDSINYWFLKKSVNLYGEAFVKTIAHEKIRSGSTDTGIAIIKDFWSKRGIEKAALNMFDGSGLSPANRITTNALVTVMQYARQQKWFASFYNALPEMNGIKMKGGYINGVRSYTGYIKSKSGTEYSFSFIVNNFDGNAGTVREKIWKVLDILK
;
A
#
# COMPACT_ATOMS: atom_id res chain seq x y z
N MET A 1 -3.24 -18.61 55.32
CA MET A 1 -4.54 -17.94 55.19
C MET A 1 -4.48 -16.54 54.62
N LYS A 2 -3.53 -15.63 54.99
CA LYS A 2 -3.45 -14.27 54.42
C LYS A 2 -3.19 -14.24 52.89
N THR A 3 -2.42 -15.16 52.35
CA THR A 3 -2.10 -15.21 50.90
C THR A 3 -3.28 -15.63 50.02
N ILE A 4 -4.16 -16.50 50.52
CA ILE A 4 -5.36 -16.96 49.84
C ILE A 4 -6.43 -15.83 49.80
N PHE A 5 -6.52 -15.03 50.82
CA PHE A 5 -7.45 -13.88 50.85
C PHE A 5 -7.04 -12.76 49.89
N LEU A 6 -5.73 -12.52 49.73
CA LEU A 6 -5.23 -11.49 48.81
C LEU A 6 -5.48 -11.91 47.33
N THR A 7 -5.30 -13.20 46.99
CA THR A 7 -5.59 -13.72 45.64
C THR A 7 -7.08 -13.69 45.31
N LEU A 8 -7.94 -14.03 46.28
CA LEU A 8 -9.38 -14.01 46.11
C LEU A 8 -9.91 -12.57 45.92
N TYR A 9 -9.39 -11.61 46.70
CA TYR A 9 -9.74 -10.19 46.59
C TYR A 9 -9.30 -9.57 45.27
N ALA A 10 -8.09 -9.90 44.79
CA ALA A 10 -7.60 -9.47 43.49
C ALA A 10 -8.41 -10.04 42.33
N CYS A 11 -8.89 -11.30 42.43
CA CYS A 11 -9.78 -11.90 41.44
C CYS A 11 -11.17 -11.25 41.40
N ILE A 12 -11.74 -10.92 42.54
CA ILE A 12 -13.08 -10.27 42.66
C ILE A 12 -13.01 -8.84 42.08
N CYS A 13 -11.95 -8.09 42.41
CA CYS A 13 -11.76 -6.74 41.86
C CYS A 13 -11.55 -6.73 40.35
N SER A 14 -10.83 -7.71 39.77
CA SER A 14 -10.62 -7.80 38.33
C SER A 14 -11.89 -8.19 37.57
N VAL A 15 -12.73 -9.06 38.14
CA VAL A 15 -14.04 -9.42 37.55
C VAL A 15 -15.02 -8.25 37.59
N ALA A 16 -15.07 -7.49 38.69
CA ALA A 16 -15.92 -6.32 38.81
C ALA A 16 -15.52 -5.18 37.85
N MET A 17 -14.21 -4.96 37.63
CA MET A 17 -13.73 -3.97 36.66
C MET A 17 -14.03 -4.40 35.20
N ALA A 18 -13.86 -5.67 34.85
CA ALA A 18 -14.16 -6.17 33.52
C ALA A 18 -15.66 -6.07 33.20
N GLN A 19 -16.54 -6.38 34.15
CA GLN A 19 -17.98 -6.17 34.02
C GLN A 19 -18.35 -4.70 33.81
N ASN A 20 -17.67 -3.78 34.50
CA ASN A 20 -17.92 -2.35 34.34
C ASN A 20 -17.53 -1.86 32.93
N ILE A 21 -16.39 -2.29 32.38
CA ILE A 21 -15.95 -1.91 31.02
C ILE A 21 -16.92 -2.43 29.97
N THR A 22 -17.37 -3.70 30.06
CA THR A 22 -18.35 -4.30 29.14
C THR A 22 -19.65 -3.49 29.10
N VAL A 23 -20.17 -3.10 30.27
CA VAL A 23 -21.39 -2.29 30.39
C VAL A 23 -21.20 -0.89 29.79
N GLN A 24 -20.06 -0.24 30.05
CA GLN A 24 -19.74 1.08 29.51
C GLN A 24 -19.61 1.05 27.98
N LEU A 25 -18.91 0.05 27.42
CA LEU A 25 -18.82 -0.14 25.97
C LEU A 25 -20.19 -0.39 25.33
N GLY A 26 -21.02 -1.23 25.95
CA GLY A 26 -22.40 -1.48 25.49
C GLY A 26 -23.24 -0.21 25.44
N ALA A 27 -23.20 0.59 26.51
CA ALA A 27 -23.90 1.87 26.56
C ALA A 27 -23.37 2.87 25.50
N ALA A 28 -22.06 2.93 25.29
CA ALA A 28 -21.45 3.80 24.28
C ALA A 28 -21.80 3.38 22.85
N ILE A 29 -21.81 2.09 22.55
CA ILE A 29 -22.23 1.56 21.24
C ILE A 29 -23.71 1.85 21.01
N ASN A 30 -24.59 1.59 21.99
CA ASN A 30 -26.02 1.92 21.89
C ASN A 30 -26.24 3.41 21.64
N LYS A 31 -25.43 4.28 22.27
CA LYS A 31 -25.46 5.71 21.99
C LYS A 31 -25.07 6.05 20.54
N LEU A 32 -24.07 5.37 19.97
CA LEU A 32 -23.72 5.55 18.56
C LEU A 32 -24.83 5.07 17.63
N GLU A 33 -25.44 3.91 17.88
CA GLU A 33 -26.51 3.35 17.07
C GLU A 33 -27.76 4.26 17.03
N ASN A 34 -27.97 5.06 18.09
CA ASN A 34 -29.06 6.05 18.16
C ASN A 34 -28.67 7.45 17.66
N ASP A 35 -27.45 7.65 17.18
CA ASP A 35 -26.99 8.92 16.60
C ASP A 35 -27.35 8.97 15.12
N GLU A 36 -27.89 10.10 14.65
CA GLU A 36 -28.37 10.28 13.26
C GLU A 36 -27.32 9.91 12.19
N GLN A 37 -26.02 10.15 12.44
CA GLN A 37 -24.98 9.74 11.50
C GLN A 37 -24.83 8.22 11.33
N PHE A 38 -25.31 7.44 12.30
CA PHE A 38 -25.19 5.99 12.31
C PHE A 38 -26.52 5.27 12.10
N LYS A 39 -27.62 5.99 11.86
CA LYS A 39 -28.98 5.45 11.71
C LYS A 39 -29.08 4.30 10.70
N HIS A 40 -28.32 4.37 9.63
CA HIS A 40 -28.27 3.34 8.58
C HIS A 40 -26.92 2.61 8.53
N ALA A 41 -26.06 2.81 9.53
CA ALA A 41 -24.76 2.20 9.61
C ALA A 41 -24.79 0.82 10.25
N ILE A 42 -23.82 -0.02 9.91
CA ILE A 42 -23.48 -1.23 10.67
C ILE A 42 -22.24 -0.94 11.49
N ILE A 43 -22.33 -1.18 12.80
CA ILE A 43 -21.23 -1.08 13.74
C ILE A 43 -20.81 -2.49 14.13
N SER A 44 -19.51 -2.79 14.02
CA SER A 44 -18.90 -4.02 14.50
C SER A 44 -17.73 -3.67 15.41
N MET A 45 -17.67 -4.29 16.59
CA MET A 45 -16.56 -4.12 17.53
C MET A 45 -16.26 -5.45 18.21
N TYR A 46 -14.97 -5.77 18.31
CA TYR A 46 -14.49 -6.91 19.07
C TYR A 46 -13.27 -6.53 19.89
N VAL A 47 -13.29 -6.84 21.19
CA VAL A 47 -12.26 -6.51 22.16
C VAL A 47 -11.93 -7.73 23.00
N VAL A 48 -10.66 -8.04 23.10
CA VAL A 48 -10.17 -9.10 23.99
C VAL A 48 -9.10 -8.57 24.92
N ASP A 49 -9.00 -9.16 26.11
CA ASP A 49 -7.82 -9.03 26.96
C ASP A 49 -6.63 -9.65 26.23
N SER A 50 -5.59 -8.85 25.97
CA SER A 50 -4.47 -9.28 25.15
C SER A 50 -3.62 -10.39 25.77
N LYS A 51 -3.65 -10.52 27.08
CA LYS A 51 -2.86 -11.51 27.83
C LYS A 51 -3.56 -12.87 27.89
N THR A 52 -4.88 -12.84 28.11
CA THR A 52 -5.66 -14.06 28.34
C THR A 52 -6.42 -14.54 27.09
N GLY A 53 -6.61 -13.66 26.11
CA GLY A 53 -7.47 -13.92 24.94
C GLY A 53 -8.96 -13.90 25.23
N LYS A 54 -9.38 -13.64 26.50
CA LYS A 54 -10.78 -13.61 26.87
C LYS A 54 -11.49 -12.41 26.24
N THR A 55 -12.69 -12.66 25.71
CA THR A 55 -13.57 -11.62 25.19
C THR A 55 -13.98 -10.66 26.29
N VAL A 56 -13.78 -9.37 26.07
CA VAL A 56 -14.20 -8.27 26.94
C VAL A 56 -15.48 -7.64 26.42
N PHE A 57 -15.57 -7.48 25.09
CA PHE A 57 -16.75 -6.93 24.45
C PHE A 57 -16.87 -7.43 23.00
N GLU A 58 -18.09 -7.70 22.58
CA GLU A 58 -18.40 -8.01 21.18
C GLU A 58 -19.72 -7.41 20.73
N LYS A 59 -19.74 -6.90 19.51
CA LYS A 59 -20.92 -6.46 18.77
C LYS A 59 -20.71 -6.78 17.31
N ASN A 60 -21.57 -7.59 16.72
CA ASN A 60 -21.50 -7.99 15.31
C ASN A 60 -20.10 -8.54 14.88
N ALA A 61 -19.38 -9.18 15.80
CA ALA A 61 -17.98 -9.54 15.62
C ALA A 61 -17.73 -10.53 14.47
N GLN A 62 -18.75 -11.29 14.05
CA GLN A 62 -18.70 -12.25 12.95
C GLN A 62 -19.30 -11.71 11.63
N ILE A 63 -19.74 -10.46 11.60
CA ILE A 63 -20.25 -9.87 10.36
C ILE A 63 -19.05 -9.35 9.53
N GLY A 64 -18.94 -9.81 8.28
CA GLY A 64 -17.94 -9.35 7.34
C GLY A 64 -18.28 -7.94 6.84
N LEU A 65 -17.45 -6.96 7.17
CA LEU A 65 -17.59 -5.56 6.79
C LEU A 65 -16.38 -5.09 5.98
N ALA A 66 -16.53 -4.03 5.18
CA ALA A 66 -15.41 -3.41 4.50
C ALA A 66 -14.45 -2.84 5.56
N PRO A 67 -13.19 -3.35 5.63
CA PRO A 67 -12.26 -2.98 6.69
C PRO A 67 -11.43 -1.74 6.33
N ALA A 68 -11.51 -1.30 5.08
CA ALA A 68 -10.55 -0.34 4.53
C ALA A 68 -9.11 -0.72 4.91
N SER A 69 -8.23 0.24 5.16
CA SER A 69 -6.81 -0.02 5.45
C SER A 69 -6.53 -0.79 6.75
N CYS A 70 -7.54 -1.15 7.56
CA CYS A 70 -7.33 -2.10 8.66
C CYS A 70 -6.99 -3.51 8.16
N GLN A 71 -7.38 -3.86 6.92
CA GLN A 71 -6.95 -5.08 6.25
C GLN A 71 -5.41 -5.23 6.19
N LYS A 72 -4.68 -4.11 6.14
CA LYS A 72 -3.22 -4.11 6.09
C LYS A 72 -2.55 -4.87 7.25
N VAL A 73 -3.23 -5.03 8.39
CA VAL A 73 -2.67 -5.86 9.47
C VAL A 73 -2.62 -7.32 9.09
N VAL A 74 -3.62 -7.82 8.34
CA VAL A 74 -3.63 -9.20 7.82
C VAL A 74 -2.48 -9.39 6.83
N THR A 75 -2.37 -8.49 5.83
CA THR A 75 -1.33 -8.55 4.80
C THR A 75 0.08 -8.44 5.40
N SER A 76 0.28 -7.53 6.36
CA SER A 76 1.54 -7.32 7.05
C SER A 76 2.01 -8.57 7.81
N VAL A 77 1.13 -9.12 8.64
CA VAL A 77 1.44 -10.33 9.42
C VAL A 77 1.69 -11.52 8.50
N SER A 78 0.88 -11.67 7.45
CA SER A 78 1.07 -12.74 6.45
C SER A 78 2.41 -12.60 5.71
N ALA A 79 2.82 -11.38 5.36
CA ALA A 79 4.10 -11.14 4.71
C ALA A 79 5.29 -11.49 5.62
N PHE A 80 5.24 -11.14 6.90
CA PHE A 80 6.28 -11.54 7.86
C PHE A 80 6.38 -13.05 8.00
N GLU A 81 5.27 -13.78 8.00
CA GLU A 81 5.24 -15.24 8.14
C GLU A 81 5.63 -15.97 6.85
N LEU A 82 5.18 -15.50 5.70
CA LEU A 82 5.31 -16.22 4.44
C LEU A 82 6.60 -15.88 3.67
N LEU A 83 7.12 -14.65 3.85
CA LEU A 83 8.35 -14.17 3.21
C LEU A 83 9.51 -14.02 4.21
N GLY A 84 9.20 -13.71 5.47
CA GLY A 84 10.20 -13.39 6.49
C GLY A 84 10.56 -11.90 6.51
N LYS A 85 10.80 -11.35 7.71
CA LYS A 85 11.09 -9.92 7.88
C LYS A 85 12.36 -9.44 7.17
N GLY A 86 13.30 -10.33 6.89
CA GLY A 86 14.55 -10.03 6.20
C GLY A 86 14.48 -10.14 4.68
N TYR A 87 13.32 -10.49 4.10
CA TYR A 87 13.17 -10.60 2.65
C TYR A 87 13.53 -9.28 1.97
N GLN A 88 14.20 -9.35 0.81
CA GLN A 88 14.56 -8.21 -0.03
C GLN A 88 14.25 -8.54 -1.48
N TYR A 89 13.64 -7.61 -2.19
CA TYR A 89 13.52 -7.67 -3.64
C TYR A 89 14.88 -7.50 -4.29
N LYS A 90 15.06 -8.08 -5.48
CA LYS A 90 16.34 -8.05 -6.17
C LYS A 90 16.13 -7.71 -7.65
N THR A 91 16.35 -6.44 -7.97
CA THR A 91 16.34 -5.95 -9.36
C THR A 91 17.70 -6.23 -9.99
N TYR A 92 17.72 -6.90 -11.15
CA TYR A 92 18.96 -7.24 -11.84
C TYR A 92 19.25 -6.25 -12.98
N ILE A 93 20.53 -6.01 -13.19
CA ILE A 93 21.07 -5.32 -14.36
C ILE A 93 21.74 -6.38 -15.20
N GLY A 94 21.33 -6.49 -16.46
CA GLY A 94 21.81 -7.51 -17.39
C GLY A 94 22.22 -6.93 -18.74
N LYS A 95 22.81 -7.75 -19.56
CA LYS A 95 23.10 -7.46 -20.96
C LYS A 95 22.99 -8.71 -21.82
N ASP A 96 22.88 -8.52 -23.12
CA ASP A 96 23.16 -9.54 -24.12
C ASP A 96 24.28 -9.11 -25.06
N TYR A 97 24.46 -9.81 -26.15
CA TYR A 97 25.41 -9.47 -27.20
C TYR A 97 24.67 -9.10 -28.48
N SER A 98 25.18 -8.11 -29.23
CA SER A 98 24.58 -7.63 -30.49
C SER A 98 24.54 -8.68 -31.60
N SER A 99 25.41 -9.71 -31.54
CA SER A 99 25.37 -10.84 -32.44
C SER A 99 25.98 -12.10 -31.82
N LYS A 100 25.60 -13.28 -32.34
CA LYS A 100 26.23 -14.54 -31.97
C LYS A 100 27.68 -14.65 -32.41
N ILE A 101 28.07 -13.82 -33.39
CA ILE A 101 29.40 -13.87 -34.07
C ILE A 101 30.37 -12.90 -33.41
N ASP A 102 29.91 -11.69 -33.08
CA ASP A 102 30.77 -10.68 -32.44
C ASP A 102 30.29 -10.39 -31.01
N LYS A 103 30.97 -11.01 -30.04
CA LYS A 103 30.72 -10.84 -28.62
C LYS A 103 31.43 -9.62 -28.02
N SER A 104 32.14 -8.81 -28.85
CA SER A 104 32.85 -7.62 -28.39
C SER A 104 31.94 -6.43 -28.11
N TYR A 105 30.73 -6.41 -28.73
CA TYR A 105 29.73 -5.37 -28.50
C TYR A 105 28.59 -5.86 -27.64
N ALA A 106 28.19 -5.07 -26.64
CA ALA A 106 26.96 -5.28 -25.93
C ALA A 106 25.77 -4.95 -26.88
N GLY A 107 24.76 -5.82 -26.92
CA GLY A 107 23.51 -5.60 -27.64
C GLY A 107 22.60 -4.67 -26.85
N CYS A 108 21.67 -5.24 -26.08
CA CYS A 108 20.78 -4.52 -25.17
C CYS A 108 21.37 -4.40 -23.75
N LEU A 109 20.98 -3.34 -23.06
CA LEU A 109 21.05 -3.24 -21.60
C LEU A 109 19.71 -3.61 -21.03
N PHE A 110 19.68 -4.38 -19.94
CA PHE A 110 18.44 -4.83 -19.30
C PHE A 110 18.35 -4.33 -17.85
N VAL A 111 17.14 -3.90 -17.47
CA VAL A 111 16.70 -3.80 -16.09
C VAL A 111 15.60 -4.82 -15.87
N ILE A 112 15.86 -5.86 -15.06
CA ILE A 112 14.96 -6.99 -14.86
C ILE A 112 14.21 -6.76 -13.55
N GLY A 113 12.90 -6.55 -13.66
CA GLY A 113 12.03 -6.26 -12.54
C GLY A 113 11.79 -7.47 -11.64
N SER A 114 11.74 -7.24 -10.34
CA SER A 114 11.41 -8.22 -9.30
C SER A 114 10.14 -7.90 -8.53
N GLY A 115 9.39 -6.88 -8.98
CA GLY A 115 8.24 -6.36 -8.25
C GLY A 115 8.61 -5.45 -7.07
N ASP A 116 9.87 -5.02 -6.96
CA ASP A 116 10.33 -4.11 -5.91
C ASP A 116 9.51 -2.80 -5.90
N PRO A 117 8.66 -2.56 -4.87
CA PRO A 117 7.85 -1.34 -4.82
C PRO A 117 8.64 -0.12 -4.34
N THR A 118 9.93 -0.28 -4.02
CA THR A 118 10.77 0.78 -3.46
C THR A 118 11.76 1.36 -4.45
N LEU A 119 11.86 0.81 -5.67
CA LEU A 119 12.79 1.30 -6.68
C LEU A 119 12.46 2.74 -7.08
N GLY A 120 13.44 3.64 -6.97
CA GLY A 120 13.25 5.08 -7.17
C GLY A 120 12.52 5.79 -6.04
N SER A 121 12.14 5.11 -4.94
CA SER A 121 11.49 5.76 -3.81
C SER A 121 12.44 6.65 -3.02
N GLY A 122 12.02 7.87 -2.75
CA GLY A 122 12.76 8.81 -1.91
C GLY A 122 12.67 8.54 -0.40
N ARG A 123 12.02 7.45 0.03
CA ARG A 123 11.94 7.10 1.46
C ARG A 123 13.25 6.57 2.02
N TRP A 124 14.10 6.03 1.17
CA TRP A 124 15.43 5.55 1.52
C TRP A 124 16.47 6.12 0.54
N ASN A 125 17.58 6.58 1.05
CA ASN A 125 18.66 7.10 0.22
C ASN A 125 19.18 6.02 -0.76
N SER A 126 19.20 4.77 -0.35
CA SER A 126 19.71 3.64 -1.14
C SER A 126 18.85 3.27 -2.34
N THR A 127 17.54 3.57 -2.32
CA THR A 127 16.60 3.25 -3.39
C THR A 127 16.18 4.47 -4.20
N SER A 128 16.69 5.67 -3.86
CA SER A 128 16.36 6.88 -4.61
C SER A 128 16.73 6.75 -6.08
N ASP A 129 16.03 7.47 -6.93
CA ASP A 129 16.31 7.53 -8.37
C ASP A 129 17.79 7.81 -8.68
N SER A 130 18.36 8.82 -8.02
CA SER A 130 19.77 9.19 -8.21
C SER A 130 20.72 8.09 -7.73
N ALA A 131 20.39 7.35 -6.67
CA ALA A 131 21.20 6.23 -6.21
C ALA A 131 21.16 5.07 -7.22
N PHE A 132 19.99 4.74 -7.73
CA PHE A 132 19.83 3.71 -8.75
C PHE A 132 20.56 4.06 -10.04
N PHE A 133 20.40 5.26 -10.57
CA PHE A 133 21.07 5.70 -11.79
C PHE A 133 22.59 5.72 -11.65
N LYS A 134 23.11 6.22 -10.53
CA LYS A 134 24.56 6.18 -10.24
C LYS A 134 25.08 4.75 -10.15
N ARG A 135 24.31 3.84 -9.54
CA ARG A 135 24.69 2.42 -9.44
C ARG A 135 24.83 1.80 -10.82
N VAL A 136 23.82 1.97 -11.69
CA VAL A 136 23.86 1.45 -13.06
C VAL A 136 25.08 2.03 -13.82
N LEU A 137 25.25 3.35 -13.81
CA LEU A 137 26.36 4.01 -14.50
C LEU A 137 27.72 3.49 -14.01
N ASN A 138 27.93 3.38 -12.70
CA ASN A 138 29.18 2.90 -12.12
C ASN A 138 29.46 1.45 -12.50
N THR A 139 28.42 0.61 -12.52
CA THR A 139 28.54 -0.78 -12.97
C THR A 139 28.95 -0.87 -14.42
N LEU A 140 28.36 -0.07 -15.31
CA LEU A 140 28.72 -0.04 -16.72
C LEU A 140 30.18 0.42 -16.91
N LYS A 141 30.55 1.52 -16.28
CA LYS A 141 31.95 2.06 -16.37
C LYS A 141 32.98 1.08 -15.81
N LYS A 142 32.74 0.46 -14.68
CA LYS A 142 33.64 -0.53 -14.06
C LYS A 142 33.87 -1.74 -14.97
N ASN A 143 32.88 -2.14 -15.76
CA ASN A 143 32.97 -3.27 -16.68
C ASN A 143 33.35 -2.85 -18.11
N GLY A 144 33.64 -1.58 -18.34
CA GLY A 144 34.09 -1.08 -19.67
C GLY A 144 32.96 -0.95 -20.70
N TYR A 145 31.67 -0.99 -20.29
CA TYR A 145 30.55 -0.86 -21.20
C TYR A 145 30.21 0.62 -21.44
N ASN A 146 30.70 1.16 -22.57
CA ASN A 146 30.50 2.57 -22.94
C ASN A 146 29.52 2.73 -24.10
N SER A 147 29.13 1.62 -24.78
CA SER A 147 28.25 1.63 -25.94
C SER A 147 27.40 0.37 -26.01
N PHE A 148 26.14 0.55 -26.35
CA PHE A 148 25.18 -0.51 -26.64
C PHE A 148 24.72 -0.41 -28.10
N GLY A 149 24.74 -1.53 -28.82
CA GLY A 149 24.36 -1.61 -30.22
C GLY A 149 22.84 -1.60 -30.46
N GLU A 150 22.06 -1.75 -29.39
CA GLU A 150 20.61 -1.87 -29.42
C GLU A 150 19.98 -1.07 -28.26
N ASP A 151 18.90 -1.58 -27.66
CA ASP A 151 17.98 -0.88 -26.76
C ASP A 151 18.35 -0.99 -25.28
N LEU A 152 17.76 -0.12 -24.48
CA LEU A 152 17.54 -0.31 -23.04
C LEU A 152 16.19 -1.03 -22.85
N VAL A 153 16.22 -2.26 -22.35
CA VAL A 153 15.02 -3.09 -22.17
C VAL A 153 14.65 -3.21 -20.68
N LEU A 154 13.43 -2.81 -20.35
CA LEU A 154 12.83 -3.02 -19.02
C LEU A 154 12.07 -4.35 -19.06
N GLU A 155 12.58 -5.38 -18.37
CA GLU A 155 11.94 -6.70 -18.34
C GLU A 155 10.86 -6.75 -17.26
N ASP A 156 9.61 -6.59 -17.67
CA ASP A 156 8.45 -6.34 -16.81
C ASP A 156 7.35 -7.42 -16.87
N TYR A 157 7.71 -8.66 -17.24
CA TYR A 157 6.77 -9.77 -17.35
C TYR A 157 6.47 -10.53 -16.06
N LEU A 158 7.20 -10.31 -14.98
CA LEU A 158 7.11 -11.13 -13.75
C LEU A 158 5.67 -11.30 -13.23
N TYR A 159 4.90 -10.19 -13.24
CA TYR A 159 3.51 -10.14 -12.76
C TYR A 159 2.48 -10.04 -13.90
N GLY A 160 2.93 -10.04 -15.17
CA GLY A 160 2.07 -9.83 -16.31
C GLY A 160 1.44 -8.44 -16.33
N THR A 161 0.31 -8.32 -17.06
CA THR A 161 -0.41 -7.05 -17.25
C THR A 161 -1.53 -6.79 -16.26
N ALA A 162 -1.92 -7.77 -15.44
CA ALA A 162 -2.92 -7.62 -14.38
C ALA A 162 -2.32 -6.89 -13.17
N VAL A 163 -2.03 -5.61 -13.32
CA VAL A 163 -1.31 -4.79 -12.32
C VAL A 163 -2.21 -4.24 -11.21
N LEU A 164 -3.52 -4.24 -11.42
CA LEU A 164 -4.53 -3.82 -10.46
C LEU A 164 -5.32 -5.03 -9.93
N PRO A 165 -5.75 -5.02 -8.66
CA PRO A 165 -6.80 -5.92 -8.18
C PRO A 165 -8.16 -5.62 -8.85
N ASP A 166 -8.93 -6.65 -9.17
CA ASP A 166 -10.21 -6.52 -9.87
C ASP A 166 -11.28 -5.71 -9.10
N GLY A 167 -11.19 -5.69 -7.78
CA GLY A 167 -12.15 -5.01 -6.92
C GLY A 167 -11.92 -3.50 -6.73
N TRP A 168 -10.94 -2.87 -7.41
CA TRP A 168 -10.71 -1.44 -7.30
C TRP A 168 -11.66 -0.65 -8.20
N ILE A 169 -12.14 0.50 -7.71
CA ILE A 169 -13.09 1.32 -8.46
C ILE A 169 -12.36 2.33 -9.34
N TRP A 170 -13.01 2.72 -10.44
CA TRP A 170 -12.47 3.66 -11.43
C TRP A 170 -11.99 4.99 -10.82
N GLN A 171 -12.73 5.50 -9.82
CA GLN A 171 -12.39 6.75 -9.15
C GLN A 171 -11.04 6.70 -8.42
N ASP A 172 -10.59 5.52 -7.99
CA ASP A 172 -9.38 5.36 -7.17
C ASP A 172 -8.12 5.12 -8.00
N ILE A 173 -8.22 4.35 -9.11
CA ILE A 173 -7.06 3.80 -9.81
C ILE A 173 -6.15 4.83 -10.46
N GLY A 174 -6.65 6.02 -10.83
CA GLY A 174 -5.86 7.12 -11.38
C GLY A 174 -5.15 7.96 -10.34
N ASN A 175 -5.50 7.85 -9.06
CA ASN A 175 -4.89 8.61 -7.98
C ASN A 175 -3.71 7.85 -7.35
N TYR A 176 -2.79 8.55 -6.70
CA TYR A 176 -1.57 7.97 -6.14
C TYR A 176 -1.80 6.76 -5.22
N TYR A 177 -2.92 6.72 -4.51
CA TYR A 177 -3.27 5.62 -3.63
C TYR A 177 -3.86 4.42 -4.37
N GLY A 178 -4.25 4.58 -5.64
CA GLY A 178 -4.68 3.54 -6.55
C GLY A 178 -3.59 3.06 -7.51
N ALA A 179 -2.33 3.38 -7.24
CA ALA A 179 -1.22 2.95 -8.07
C ALA A 179 -1.09 1.43 -8.11
N GLY A 180 -1.12 0.86 -9.32
CA GLY A 180 -0.97 -0.57 -9.57
C GLY A 180 0.42 -1.09 -9.19
N CYS A 181 0.55 -2.41 -9.00
CA CYS A 181 1.81 -3.08 -8.71
C CYS A 181 2.33 -3.78 -9.97
N TYR A 182 3.43 -3.28 -10.52
CA TYR A 182 4.08 -3.76 -11.72
C TYR A 182 5.31 -4.64 -11.39
N SER A 183 5.79 -5.38 -12.37
CA SER A 183 7.07 -6.09 -12.24
C SER A 183 8.25 -5.13 -12.08
N VAL A 184 8.20 -4.00 -12.79
CA VAL A 184 9.10 -2.86 -12.63
C VAL A 184 8.29 -1.69 -12.08
N ASN A 185 8.41 -1.43 -10.78
CA ASN A 185 7.86 -0.24 -10.16
C ASN A 185 8.90 0.88 -10.18
N TRP A 186 8.45 2.14 -10.21
CA TRP A 186 9.32 3.31 -10.22
C TRP A 186 8.71 4.47 -9.44
N ARG A 187 9.46 5.05 -8.46
CA ARG A 187 9.01 6.19 -7.64
C ARG A 187 7.66 5.93 -6.94
N GLU A 188 7.43 4.70 -6.44
CA GLU A 188 6.16 4.25 -5.87
C GLU A 188 4.99 4.36 -6.86
N ASN A 189 5.29 4.33 -8.17
CA ASN A 189 4.35 4.47 -9.29
C ASN A 189 3.49 5.74 -9.19
N GLN A 190 4.08 6.85 -8.73
CA GLN A 190 3.41 8.13 -8.52
C GLN A 190 4.06 9.25 -9.31
N TYR A 191 3.23 10.22 -9.72
CA TYR A 191 3.68 11.50 -10.26
C TYR A 191 2.93 12.65 -9.59
N GLU A 192 3.49 13.86 -9.65
CA GLU A 192 2.86 15.09 -9.20
C GLU A 192 2.36 15.88 -10.41
N LEU A 193 1.09 16.29 -10.36
CA LEU A 193 0.48 17.22 -11.26
C LEU A 193 0.34 18.56 -10.54
N LEU A 194 1.12 19.56 -10.96
CA LEU A 194 1.06 20.91 -10.43
C LEU A 194 0.04 21.72 -11.25
N LEU A 195 -0.93 22.27 -10.57
CA LEU A 195 -2.02 23.03 -11.15
C LEU A 195 -1.97 24.47 -10.63
N GLN A 196 -2.05 25.45 -11.54
CA GLN A 196 -2.19 26.84 -11.19
C GLN A 196 -3.68 27.18 -11.07
N PRO A 197 -4.19 27.48 -9.86
CA PRO A 197 -5.56 27.93 -9.68
C PRO A 197 -5.77 29.30 -10.34
N ASP A 198 -6.98 29.54 -10.86
CA ASP A 198 -7.39 30.87 -11.32
C ASP A 198 -7.65 31.83 -10.14
N LEU A 199 -7.65 33.12 -10.41
CA LEU A 199 -7.99 34.17 -9.43
C LEU A 199 -9.48 34.13 -9.05
N LYS A 200 -10.32 33.49 -9.86
CA LYS A 200 -11.77 33.41 -9.67
C LYS A 200 -12.22 32.00 -9.40
N VAL A 201 -13.00 31.80 -8.34
CA VAL A 201 -13.66 30.53 -8.03
C VAL A 201 -14.57 30.07 -9.17
N GLY A 202 -14.53 28.80 -9.53
CA GLY A 202 -15.30 28.20 -10.62
C GLY A 202 -14.60 28.22 -11.98
N PHE A 203 -13.52 28.98 -12.15
CA PHE A 203 -12.74 29.01 -13.40
C PHE A 203 -11.78 27.81 -13.48
N PRO A 204 -11.37 27.42 -14.73
CA PRO A 204 -10.42 26.31 -14.91
C PRO A 204 -9.09 26.55 -14.19
N ALA A 205 -8.51 25.50 -13.64
CA ALA A 205 -7.13 25.51 -13.17
C ALA A 205 -6.23 24.96 -14.28
N GLU A 206 -5.10 25.61 -14.55
CA GLU A 206 -4.18 25.22 -15.61
C GLU A 206 -3.11 24.25 -15.12
N ILE A 207 -2.68 23.30 -15.97
CA ILE A 207 -1.55 22.42 -15.67
C ILE A 207 -0.26 23.24 -15.83
N ALA A 208 0.43 23.48 -14.70
CA ALA A 208 1.69 24.20 -14.68
C ALA A 208 2.89 23.27 -14.96
N SER A 209 2.90 22.05 -14.42
CA SER A 209 3.93 21.04 -14.71
C SER A 209 3.54 19.65 -14.21
N VAL A 210 4.23 18.62 -14.74
CA VAL A 210 4.13 17.20 -14.34
C VAL A 210 5.50 16.70 -13.93
N LYS A 211 5.61 15.99 -12.79
CA LYS A 211 6.90 15.51 -12.25
C LYS A 211 6.77 14.08 -11.68
N PRO A 212 7.55 13.08 -12.15
CA PRO A 212 8.38 13.16 -13.36
C PRO A 212 7.55 13.42 -14.60
N PHE A 213 8.19 13.86 -15.70
CA PHE A 213 7.52 13.99 -16.97
C PHE A 213 7.10 12.60 -17.48
N ILE A 214 5.84 12.44 -17.88
CA ILE A 214 5.30 11.22 -18.45
C ILE A 214 5.17 11.43 -19.96
N PHE A 215 5.87 10.60 -20.72
CA PHE A 215 5.87 10.68 -22.18
C PHE A 215 4.56 10.11 -22.75
N ASP A 216 4.21 10.57 -23.95
CA ASP A 216 3.08 10.08 -24.76
C ASP A 216 1.72 10.09 -24.05
N VAL A 217 1.53 11.05 -23.10
CA VAL A 217 0.29 11.21 -22.36
C VAL A 217 -0.38 12.54 -22.72
N VAL A 218 -1.67 12.46 -23.01
CA VAL A 218 -2.57 13.61 -23.19
C VAL A 218 -3.34 13.84 -21.90
N TYR A 219 -3.32 15.09 -21.40
CA TYR A 219 -4.08 15.51 -20.21
C TYR A 219 -5.37 16.20 -20.63
N ASP A 220 -6.51 15.56 -20.36
CA ASP A 220 -7.85 16.14 -20.50
C ASP A 220 -8.28 16.73 -19.15
N ASN A 221 -8.00 18.03 -18.96
CA ASN A 221 -8.08 18.69 -17.66
C ASN A 221 -9.39 19.47 -17.47
N HIS A 222 -10.22 18.99 -16.52
CA HIS A 222 -11.47 19.61 -16.11
C HIS A 222 -11.47 20.13 -14.66
N ILE A 223 -10.28 20.24 -14.03
CA ILE A 223 -10.17 20.77 -12.66
C ILE A 223 -10.49 22.27 -12.66
N ARG A 224 -11.26 22.69 -11.65
CA ARG A 224 -11.63 24.07 -11.42
C ARG A 224 -11.11 24.60 -10.09
N THR A 225 -10.99 25.91 -10.00
CA THR A 225 -10.62 26.60 -8.77
C THR A 225 -11.80 26.58 -7.79
N GLY A 226 -11.62 26.01 -6.63
CA GLY A 226 -12.54 26.01 -5.50
C GLY A 226 -12.28 27.19 -4.55
N LYS A 227 -13.06 27.28 -3.47
CA LYS A 227 -12.86 28.30 -2.43
C LYS A 227 -11.48 28.13 -1.76
N ALA A 228 -10.91 29.26 -1.29
CA ALA A 228 -9.70 29.23 -0.50
C ALA A 228 -9.89 28.30 0.74
N GLY A 229 -8.90 27.44 1.01
CA GLY A 229 -8.95 26.47 2.11
C GLY A 229 -9.86 25.25 1.89
N SER A 230 -10.45 25.06 0.69
CA SER A 230 -11.31 23.89 0.40
C SER A 230 -10.55 22.55 0.39
N GLY A 231 -9.21 22.56 0.31
CA GLY A 231 -8.40 21.36 0.23
C GLY A 231 -8.40 20.72 -1.16
N ASP A 232 -7.82 19.53 -1.24
CA ASP A 232 -7.78 18.69 -2.44
C ASP A 232 -9.11 17.95 -2.59
N ASN A 233 -9.88 18.32 -3.61
CA ASN A 233 -11.10 17.65 -4.02
C ASN A 233 -11.03 17.25 -5.51
N ALA A 234 -9.81 17.12 -6.04
CA ALA A 234 -9.57 16.71 -7.40
C ALA A 234 -9.41 15.19 -7.49
N TYR A 235 -9.78 14.65 -8.64
CA TYR A 235 -9.61 13.25 -8.99
C TYR A 235 -8.91 13.13 -10.32
N ILE A 236 -8.05 12.14 -10.42
CA ILE A 236 -7.35 11.74 -11.62
C ILE A 236 -7.89 10.39 -12.08
N TYR A 237 -8.29 10.30 -13.34
CA TYR A 237 -8.81 9.08 -13.98
C TYR A 237 -7.83 8.65 -15.06
N ALA A 238 -7.18 7.53 -14.83
CA ALA A 238 -6.26 6.92 -15.78
C ALA A 238 -6.25 5.40 -15.57
N ALA A 239 -6.25 4.64 -16.65
CA ALA A 239 -6.03 3.20 -16.60
C ALA A 239 -4.52 2.89 -16.70
N PRO A 240 -4.05 1.72 -16.21
CA PRO A 240 -2.74 1.21 -16.54
C PRO A 240 -2.54 1.16 -18.06
N PHE A 241 -1.35 1.53 -18.51
CA PHE A 241 -0.96 1.58 -19.93
C PHE A 241 -1.77 2.55 -20.81
N SER A 242 -2.62 3.42 -20.20
CA SER A 242 -3.34 4.45 -20.93
C SER A 242 -2.44 5.64 -21.26
N ASN A 243 -2.66 6.21 -22.44
CA ASN A 243 -2.04 7.47 -22.86
C ASN A 243 -2.97 8.69 -22.68
N ILE A 244 -4.15 8.51 -22.06
CA ILE A 244 -5.09 9.60 -21.74
C ILE A 244 -5.29 9.65 -20.23
N ILE A 245 -5.11 10.83 -19.67
CA ILE A 245 -5.38 11.13 -18.25
C ILE A 245 -6.42 12.21 -18.19
N THR A 246 -7.62 11.87 -17.69
CA THR A 246 -8.68 12.83 -17.44
C THR A 246 -8.65 13.26 -15.98
N THR A 247 -8.85 14.55 -15.72
CA THR A 247 -8.90 15.09 -14.35
C THR A 247 -10.18 15.86 -14.13
N SER A 248 -10.72 15.82 -12.91
CA SER A 248 -11.94 16.55 -12.54
C SER A 248 -11.94 16.97 -11.07
N GLY A 249 -12.90 17.81 -10.69
CA GLY A 249 -13.04 18.28 -9.32
C GLY A 249 -12.48 19.68 -9.09
N THR A 250 -12.03 19.96 -7.86
CA THR A 250 -11.56 21.30 -7.50
C THR A 250 -10.29 21.28 -6.64
N ILE A 251 -9.46 22.32 -6.85
CA ILE A 251 -8.31 22.65 -5.98
C ILE A 251 -8.54 24.03 -5.35
N PRO A 252 -7.95 24.32 -4.17
CA PRO A 252 -8.20 25.58 -3.49
C PRO A 252 -7.62 26.78 -4.25
N GLN A 253 -8.34 27.91 -4.25
CA GLN A 253 -7.84 29.19 -4.71
C GLN A 253 -6.63 29.61 -3.88
N GLN A 254 -5.50 29.84 -4.54
CA GLN A 254 -4.26 30.33 -3.95
C GLN A 254 -3.30 30.86 -5.02
N ALA A 255 -2.33 31.72 -4.60
CA ALA A 255 -1.37 32.33 -5.52
C ALA A 255 -0.31 31.35 -6.09
N LYS A 256 0.04 30.31 -5.34
CA LYS A 256 1.04 29.30 -5.76
C LYS A 256 0.36 28.09 -6.38
N PRO A 257 1.05 27.37 -7.30
CA PRO A 257 0.54 26.11 -7.81
C PRO A 257 0.19 25.13 -6.69
N PHE A 258 -0.90 24.38 -6.89
CA PHE A 258 -1.34 23.31 -5.99
C PHE A 258 -0.95 21.95 -6.58
N ALA A 259 -0.34 21.10 -5.79
CA ALA A 259 0.09 19.77 -6.22
C ALA A 259 -0.94 18.72 -5.84
N ILE A 260 -1.38 17.93 -6.82
CA ILE A 260 -2.09 16.67 -6.62
C ILE A 260 -1.22 15.51 -7.13
N LYS A 261 -1.51 14.28 -6.69
CA LYS A 261 -0.70 13.12 -7.05
C LYS A 261 -1.53 12.08 -7.79
N GLY A 262 -1.02 11.65 -8.95
CA GLY A 262 -1.58 10.58 -9.76
C GLY A 262 -0.80 9.28 -9.67
N SER A 263 -1.46 8.18 -10.07
CA SER A 263 -0.81 6.92 -10.36
C SER A 263 -0.18 6.95 -11.75
N MET A 264 1.04 6.46 -11.85
CA MET A 264 1.80 6.43 -13.09
C MET A 264 1.27 5.30 -13.99
N PRO A 265 0.76 5.59 -15.21
CA PRO A 265 0.18 4.55 -16.06
C PRO A 265 1.20 3.51 -16.55
N ASN A 266 2.45 3.94 -16.79
CA ASN A 266 3.53 3.09 -17.27
C ASN A 266 4.85 3.41 -16.54
N PRO A 267 5.07 2.84 -15.33
CA PRO A 267 6.31 3.06 -14.58
C PRO A 267 7.57 2.57 -15.30
N SER A 268 7.47 1.46 -16.06
CA SER A 268 8.57 0.91 -16.85
C SER A 268 9.04 1.92 -17.91
N GLY A 269 8.12 2.51 -18.66
CA GLY A 269 8.44 3.50 -19.70
C GLY A 269 9.09 4.75 -19.12
N VAL A 270 8.58 5.24 -17.97
CA VAL A 270 9.18 6.40 -17.29
C VAL A 270 10.59 6.09 -16.80
N LEU A 271 10.81 4.97 -16.11
CA LEU A 271 12.14 4.54 -15.69
C LEU A 271 13.10 4.43 -16.86
N GLY A 272 12.68 3.75 -17.93
CA GLY A 272 13.52 3.52 -19.11
C GLY A 272 13.96 4.82 -19.74
N THR A 273 13.04 5.76 -19.96
CA THR A 273 13.34 7.08 -20.52
C THR A 273 14.27 7.89 -19.61
N GLU A 274 13.99 7.96 -18.30
CA GLU A 274 14.84 8.70 -17.36
C GLU A 274 16.24 8.09 -17.28
N LEU A 275 16.37 6.76 -17.22
CA LEU A 275 17.66 6.06 -17.15
C LEU A 275 18.44 6.22 -18.45
N LEU A 276 17.83 6.04 -19.61
CA LEU A 276 18.47 6.23 -20.91
C LEU A 276 19.04 7.64 -21.03
N ASN A 277 18.23 8.66 -20.73
CA ASN A 277 18.67 10.06 -20.76
C ASN A 277 19.85 10.33 -19.80
N TYR A 278 19.78 9.74 -18.58
CA TYR A 278 20.87 9.85 -17.62
C TYR A 278 22.17 9.21 -18.13
N LEU A 279 22.08 8.02 -18.70
CA LEU A 279 23.24 7.29 -19.24
C LEU A 279 23.87 8.02 -20.44
N VAL A 280 23.05 8.49 -21.38
CA VAL A 280 23.51 9.27 -22.55
C VAL A 280 24.19 10.57 -22.12
N LYS A 281 23.63 11.30 -21.19
CA LYS A 281 24.25 12.49 -20.59
C LYS A 281 25.63 12.17 -19.97
N ASN A 282 25.82 10.95 -19.47
CA ASN A 282 27.05 10.48 -18.85
C ASN A 282 27.97 9.70 -19.82
N LYS A 283 27.77 9.89 -21.13
CA LYS A 283 28.65 9.35 -22.23
C LYS A 283 28.54 7.84 -22.43
N ILE A 284 27.45 7.22 -22.03
CA ILE A 284 27.10 5.87 -22.47
C ILE A 284 26.21 6.02 -23.72
N THR A 285 26.55 5.38 -24.81
CA THR A 285 25.80 5.51 -26.08
C THR A 285 24.92 4.32 -26.37
N PHE A 286 23.78 4.57 -26.98
CA PHE A 286 22.84 3.57 -27.45
C PHE A 286 22.52 3.85 -28.93
N LYS A 287 22.37 2.81 -29.76
CA LYS A 287 21.86 2.95 -31.13
C LYS A 287 20.33 2.89 -31.16
N GLY A 288 19.72 2.23 -30.19
CA GLY A 288 18.29 2.09 -30.04
C GLY A 288 17.70 3.04 -29.01
N SER A 289 16.50 2.72 -28.56
CA SER A 289 15.71 3.49 -27.60
C SER A 289 15.50 2.73 -26.30
N SER A 290 14.53 3.16 -25.50
CA SER A 290 14.08 2.44 -24.29
C SER A 290 12.70 1.84 -24.53
N TYR A 291 12.54 0.57 -24.23
CA TYR A 291 11.28 -0.16 -24.33
C TYR A 291 11.10 -1.08 -23.11
N SER A 292 9.85 -1.26 -22.67
CA SER A 292 9.53 -2.39 -21.83
C SER A 292 9.43 -3.68 -22.66
N ALA A 293 9.55 -4.83 -22.03
CA ALA A 293 9.38 -6.10 -22.70
C ALA A 293 7.95 -6.25 -23.25
N LEU A 294 6.95 -5.70 -22.54
CA LEU A 294 5.57 -5.64 -22.99
C LEU A 294 5.42 -4.78 -24.26
N GLU A 295 5.97 -3.55 -24.27
CA GLU A 295 5.93 -2.67 -25.45
C GLU A 295 6.59 -3.33 -26.67
N ARG A 296 7.74 -3.98 -26.49
CA ARG A 296 8.39 -4.74 -27.59
C ARG A 296 7.47 -5.81 -28.14
N SER A 297 6.76 -6.53 -27.28
CA SER A 297 5.80 -7.57 -27.72
C SER A 297 4.62 -6.97 -28.48
N LEU A 298 4.10 -5.81 -28.05
CA LEU A 298 2.97 -5.14 -28.72
C LEU A 298 3.35 -4.56 -30.10
N HIS A 299 4.62 -4.25 -30.32
CA HIS A 299 5.15 -3.73 -31.59
C HIS A 299 5.79 -4.80 -32.47
N ASP A 300 5.56 -6.09 -32.19
CA ASP A 300 6.15 -7.24 -32.91
C ASP A 300 7.67 -7.17 -33.05
N MET A 301 8.35 -6.51 -32.08
CA MET A 301 9.79 -6.41 -32.05
C MET A 301 10.43 -7.71 -31.54
N PRO A 302 11.63 -8.09 -32.00
CA PRO A 302 12.32 -9.28 -31.54
C PRO A 302 12.42 -9.35 -30.02
N ALA A 303 12.08 -10.49 -29.44
CA ALA A 303 12.25 -10.71 -28.01
C ALA A 303 13.75 -10.80 -27.67
N HIS A 304 14.22 -9.92 -26.78
CA HIS A 304 15.54 -9.96 -26.22
C HIS A 304 15.50 -10.49 -24.80
N LYS A 305 16.54 -11.22 -24.40
CA LYS A 305 16.72 -11.70 -23.02
C LYS A 305 18.15 -11.44 -22.59
N ALA A 306 18.29 -11.01 -21.34
CA ALA A 306 19.61 -10.89 -20.74
C ALA A 306 20.31 -12.26 -20.73
N THR A 307 21.49 -12.32 -21.32
CA THR A 307 22.35 -13.52 -21.29
C THR A 307 23.36 -13.47 -20.17
N HIS A 308 23.66 -12.29 -19.64
CA HIS A 308 24.62 -12.04 -18.55
C HIS A 308 24.06 -11.04 -17.58
N ILE A 309 24.03 -11.41 -16.30
CA ILE A 309 23.75 -10.51 -15.20
C ILE A 309 25.07 -9.85 -14.80
N ILE A 310 25.12 -8.52 -14.80
CA ILE A 310 26.32 -7.74 -14.49
C ILE A 310 26.25 -7.08 -13.11
N ASP A 311 25.06 -6.88 -12.57
CA ASP A 311 24.84 -6.34 -11.22
C ASP A 311 23.45 -6.68 -10.70
N SER A 312 23.22 -6.39 -9.42
CA SER A 312 21.89 -6.46 -8.80
C SER A 312 21.74 -5.41 -7.71
N VAL A 313 20.54 -4.84 -7.62
CA VAL A 313 20.16 -3.84 -6.62
C VAL A 313 19.17 -4.50 -5.65
N LEU A 314 19.46 -4.43 -4.35
CA LEU A 314 18.61 -4.93 -3.29
C LEU A 314 17.69 -3.82 -2.77
N SER A 315 16.43 -4.14 -2.54
CA SER A 315 15.51 -3.28 -1.80
C SER A 315 15.92 -3.17 -0.32
N PRO A 316 15.35 -2.24 0.45
CA PRO A 316 15.26 -2.37 1.90
C PRO A 316 14.63 -3.71 2.30
N THR A 317 14.87 -4.16 3.53
CA THR A 317 14.23 -5.37 4.05
C THR A 317 12.71 -5.21 4.13
N LEU A 318 11.98 -6.33 4.05
CA LEU A 318 10.53 -6.34 4.20
C LEU A 318 10.10 -5.65 5.51
N ASP A 319 10.84 -5.80 6.58
CA ASP A 319 10.62 -5.09 7.85
C ASP A 319 10.59 -3.56 7.65
N SER A 320 11.58 -3.03 6.94
CA SER A 320 11.66 -1.59 6.63
C SER A 320 10.54 -1.12 5.70
N ILE A 321 10.15 -1.94 4.71
CA ILE A 321 9.04 -1.64 3.80
C ILE A 321 7.71 -1.70 4.56
N ASN A 322 7.54 -2.71 5.43
CA ASN A 322 6.36 -2.90 6.25
C ASN A 322 6.14 -1.74 7.24
N TYR A 323 7.22 -1.12 7.73
CA TYR A 323 7.11 0.09 8.54
C TYR A 323 6.33 1.19 7.80
N TRP A 324 6.67 1.49 6.57
CA TRP A 324 5.98 2.50 5.77
C TRP A 324 4.59 2.04 5.29
N PHE A 325 4.43 0.74 5.00
CA PHE A 325 3.15 0.13 4.66
C PHE A 325 2.09 0.41 5.72
N LEU A 326 2.41 0.18 6.99
CA LEU A 326 1.48 0.44 8.08
C LEU A 326 1.46 1.92 8.48
N LYS A 327 2.64 2.55 8.65
CA LYS A 327 2.79 3.92 9.17
C LYS A 327 2.17 4.99 8.27
N LYS A 328 2.36 4.86 6.96
CA LYS A 328 1.84 5.78 5.93
C LYS A 328 0.73 5.18 5.09
N SER A 329 0.35 3.93 5.37
CA SER A 329 -0.74 3.26 4.67
C SER A 329 -0.54 3.16 3.15
N VAL A 330 0.68 2.94 2.67
CA VAL A 330 1.03 2.89 1.24
C VAL A 330 0.42 1.64 0.60
N ASN A 331 -0.61 1.82 -0.25
CA ASN A 331 -1.35 0.69 -0.84
C ASN A 331 -0.47 -0.18 -1.73
N LEU A 332 0.37 0.41 -2.57
CA LEU A 332 1.30 -0.30 -3.45
C LEU A 332 2.11 -1.38 -2.72
N TYR A 333 2.54 -1.12 -1.47
CA TYR A 333 3.33 -2.10 -0.72
C TYR A 333 2.52 -3.34 -0.33
N GLY A 334 1.23 -3.16 -0.05
CA GLY A 334 0.32 -4.28 0.22
C GLY A 334 0.11 -5.16 -1.00
N GLU A 335 -0.08 -4.55 -2.17
CA GLU A 335 -0.24 -5.28 -3.44
C GLU A 335 1.06 -6.00 -3.83
N ALA A 336 2.20 -5.33 -3.63
CA ALA A 336 3.51 -5.96 -3.84
C ALA A 336 3.71 -7.18 -2.94
N PHE A 337 3.37 -7.10 -1.65
CA PHE A 337 3.48 -8.25 -0.75
C PHE A 337 2.61 -9.43 -1.19
N VAL A 338 1.36 -9.17 -1.59
CA VAL A 338 0.43 -10.22 -2.05
C VAL A 338 0.96 -10.90 -3.31
N LYS A 339 1.37 -10.14 -4.33
CA LYS A 339 1.94 -10.68 -5.57
C LYS A 339 3.24 -11.42 -5.33
N THR A 340 4.09 -10.91 -4.45
CA THR A 340 5.36 -11.56 -4.06
C THR A 340 5.12 -12.88 -3.35
N ILE A 341 4.14 -12.95 -2.45
CA ILE A 341 3.75 -14.22 -1.80
C ILE A 341 3.35 -15.25 -2.85
N ALA A 342 2.53 -14.87 -3.84
CA ALA A 342 2.15 -15.75 -4.94
C ALA A 342 3.38 -16.22 -5.73
N HIS A 343 4.28 -15.30 -6.07
CA HIS A 343 5.46 -15.60 -6.86
C HIS A 343 6.44 -16.53 -6.12
N GLU A 344 6.74 -16.23 -4.85
CA GLU A 344 7.69 -17.02 -4.06
C GLU A 344 7.16 -18.43 -3.75
N LYS A 345 5.84 -18.60 -3.57
CA LYS A 345 5.26 -19.90 -3.23
C LYS A 345 4.99 -20.79 -4.45
N ILE A 346 4.50 -20.23 -5.57
CA ILE A 346 4.07 -21.05 -6.71
C ILE A 346 4.39 -20.41 -8.09
N ARG A 347 5.29 -19.43 -8.15
CA ARG A 347 5.69 -18.74 -9.39
C ARG A 347 4.54 -18.03 -10.13
N SER A 348 3.51 -17.58 -9.42
CA SER A 348 2.41 -16.79 -9.96
C SER A 348 2.55 -15.32 -9.54
N GLY A 349 2.30 -14.39 -10.46
CA GLY A 349 2.23 -12.94 -10.17
C GLY A 349 0.82 -12.43 -9.86
N SER A 350 -0.15 -13.32 -9.67
CA SER A 350 -1.56 -12.98 -9.52
C SER A 350 -1.90 -12.53 -8.09
N THR A 351 -2.70 -11.48 -7.98
CA THR A 351 -3.27 -11.02 -6.69
C THR A 351 -4.17 -12.09 -6.08
N ASP A 352 -5.05 -12.71 -6.87
CA ASP A 352 -5.99 -13.74 -6.39
C ASP A 352 -5.26 -14.95 -5.80
N THR A 353 -4.19 -15.37 -6.47
CA THR A 353 -3.34 -16.46 -5.97
C THR A 353 -2.70 -16.10 -4.63
N GLY A 354 -2.16 -14.90 -4.50
CA GLY A 354 -1.57 -14.42 -3.25
C GLY A 354 -2.59 -14.35 -2.11
N ILE A 355 -3.78 -13.87 -2.41
CA ILE A 355 -4.91 -13.84 -1.46
C ILE A 355 -5.32 -15.25 -1.06
N ALA A 356 -5.43 -16.19 -2.01
CA ALA A 356 -5.77 -17.58 -1.71
C ALA A 356 -4.75 -18.20 -0.74
N ILE A 357 -3.45 -17.98 -0.97
CA ILE A 357 -2.38 -18.44 -0.07
C ILE A 357 -2.51 -17.82 1.33
N ILE A 358 -2.81 -16.52 1.43
CA ILE A 358 -3.03 -15.82 2.70
C ILE A 358 -4.25 -16.41 3.42
N LYS A 359 -5.37 -16.62 2.73
CA LYS A 359 -6.58 -17.23 3.31
C LYS A 359 -6.32 -18.65 3.79
N ASP A 360 -5.56 -19.45 3.07
CA ASP A 360 -5.17 -20.80 3.48
C ASP A 360 -4.25 -20.80 4.72
N PHE A 361 -3.32 -19.85 4.78
CA PHE A 361 -2.45 -19.66 5.94
C PHE A 361 -3.25 -19.39 7.22
N TRP A 362 -4.26 -18.50 7.14
CA TRP A 362 -5.10 -18.16 8.27
C TRP A 362 -6.15 -19.21 8.60
N SER A 363 -6.67 -19.94 7.60
CA SER A 363 -7.61 -21.05 7.83
C SER A 363 -6.98 -22.15 8.68
N LYS A 364 -5.71 -22.47 8.43
CA LYS A 364 -4.94 -23.41 9.26
C LYS A 364 -4.69 -22.93 10.70
N ARG A 365 -5.01 -21.66 10.99
CA ARG A 365 -4.90 -21.00 12.31
C ARG A 365 -6.25 -20.65 12.93
N GLY A 366 -7.31 -21.25 12.42
CA GLY A 366 -8.65 -21.15 13.01
C GLY A 366 -9.47 -19.94 12.53
N ILE A 367 -9.04 -19.19 11.50
CA ILE A 367 -9.84 -18.14 10.88
C ILE A 367 -10.55 -18.74 9.65
N GLU A 368 -11.86 -18.76 9.65
CA GLU A 368 -12.63 -19.22 8.50
C GLU A 368 -12.33 -18.38 7.25
N LYS A 369 -12.22 -19.02 6.08
CA LYS A 369 -11.93 -18.32 4.82
C LYS A 369 -12.95 -17.24 4.49
N ALA A 370 -14.22 -17.45 4.87
CA ALA A 370 -15.30 -16.48 4.67
C ALA A 370 -15.18 -15.24 5.57
N ALA A 371 -14.49 -15.36 6.73
CA ALA A 371 -14.20 -14.23 7.62
C ALA A 371 -13.10 -13.29 7.08
N LEU A 372 -12.36 -13.73 6.04
CA LEU A 372 -11.30 -12.99 5.33
C LEU A 372 -11.62 -12.92 3.83
N ASN A 373 -12.74 -12.35 3.45
CA ASN A 373 -13.07 -12.17 2.04
C ASN A 373 -12.36 -10.95 1.48
N MET A 374 -11.12 -11.17 1.02
CA MET A 374 -10.20 -10.16 0.51
C MET A 374 -10.19 -10.16 -1.03
N PHE A 375 -10.06 -8.98 -1.63
CA PHE A 375 -9.87 -8.74 -3.06
C PHE A 375 -8.52 -8.10 -3.39
N ASP A 376 -7.85 -7.54 -2.38
CA ASP A 376 -6.58 -6.83 -2.53
C ASP A 376 -5.70 -7.00 -1.27
N GLY A 377 -4.48 -6.47 -1.31
CA GLY A 377 -3.57 -6.48 -0.17
C GLY A 377 -3.71 -5.28 0.75
N SER A 378 -4.34 -4.21 0.29
CA SER A 378 -4.32 -2.89 0.94
C SER A 378 -5.61 -2.53 1.68
N GLY A 379 -6.74 -3.16 1.31
CA GLY A 379 -8.06 -2.79 1.79
C GLY A 379 -8.67 -1.60 1.04
N LEU A 380 -8.20 -1.27 -0.16
CA LEU A 380 -8.76 -0.19 -0.97
C LEU A 380 -10.08 -0.61 -1.61
N SER A 381 -10.21 -1.85 -2.05
CA SER A 381 -11.44 -2.37 -2.64
C SER A 381 -12.63 -2.24 -1.66
N PRO A 382 -13.73 -1.58 -2.07
CA PRO A 382 -14.94 -1.56 -1.27
C PRO A 382 -15.64 -2.93 -1.19
N ALA A 383 -15.21 -3.90 -1.99
CA ALA A 383 -15.74 -5.28 -1.97
C ALA A 383 -15.14 -6.15 -0.86
N ASN A 384 -14.01 -5.77 -0.27
CA ASN A 384 -13.44 -6.50 0.87
C ASN A 384 -14.44 -6.66 2.02
N ARG A 385 -14.49 -7.86 2.63
CA ARG A 385 -15.32 -8.15 3.81
C ARG A 385 -14.50 -8.94 4.81
N ILE A 386 -14.19 -8.30 5.95
CA ILE A 386 -13.43 -8.93 7.03
C ILE A 386 -14.19 -8.74 8.33
N THR A 387 -14.21 -9.77 9.17
CA THR A 387 -14.83 -9.71 10.49
C THR A 387 -13.88 -9.05 11.50
N THR A 388 -14.44 -8.32 12.49
CA THR A 388 -13.61 -7.77 13.58
C THR A 388 -13.00 -8.89 14.43
N ASN A 389 -13.65 -10.04 14.53
CA ASN A 389 -13.09 -11.23 15.17
C ASN A 389 -11.81 -11.70 14.45
N ALA A 390 -11.82 -11.82 13.12
CA ALA A 390 -10.64 -12.22 12.34
C ALA A 390 -9.48 -11.22 12.51
N LEU A 391 -9.76 -9.92 12.46
CA LEU A 391 -8.73 -8.89 12.67
C LEU A 391 -8.09 -9.00 14.06
N VAL A 392 -8.87 -9.17 15.12
CA VAL A 392 -8.35 -9.33 16.49
C VAL A 392 -7.58 -10.64 16.63
N THR A 393 -8.02 -11.72 16.00
CA THR A 393 -7.28 -13.00 15.97
C THR A 393 -5.90 -12.83 15.35
N VAL A 394 -5.81 -12.09 14.22
CA VAL A 394 -4.52 -11.73 13.59
C VAL A 394 -3.64 -10.91 14.54
N MET A 395 -4.22 -9.92 15.24
CA MET A 395 -3.48 -9.11 16.20
C MET A 395 -2.96 -9.93 17.39
N GLN A 396 -3.77 -10.86 17.91
CA GLN A 396 -3.36 -11.77 18.99
C GLN A 396 -2.26 -12.72 18.54
N TYR A 397 -2.34 -13.26 17.32
CA TYR A 397 -1.28 -14.08 16.74
C TYR A 397 0.04 -13.30 16.63
N ALA A 398 -0.02 -12.05 16.14
CA ALA A 398 1.16 -11.21 15.99
C ALA A 398 1.91 -11.00 17.31
N ARG A 399 1.20 -10.83 18.44
CA ARG A 399 1.81 -10.66 19.78
C ARG A 399 2.71 -11.81 20.21
N GLN A 400 2.48 -12.99 19.71
CA GLN A 400 3.22 -14.21 20.08
C GLN A 400 4.48 -14.39 19.24
N GLN A 401 4.69 -13.56 18.21
CA GLN A 401 5.77 -13.74 17.25
C GLN A 401 7.05 -13.00 17.65
N LYS A 402 8.20 -13.56 17.31
CA LYS A 402 9.53 -12.96 17.55
C LYS A 402 9.71 -11.60 16.88
N TRP A 403 8.99 -11.34 15.79
CA TRP A 403 9.02 -10.07 15.05
C TRP A 403 7.97 -9.06 15.55
N PHE A 404 7.22 -9.35 16.61
CA PHE A 404 6.14 -8.47 17.10
C PHE A 404 6.59 -7.03 17.33
N ALA A 405 7.76 -6.80 17.89
CA ALA A 405 8.28 -5.44 18.14
C ALA A 405 8.36 -4.60 16.86
N SER A 406 8.79 -5.20 15.72
CA SER A 406 8.82 -4.55 14.41
C SER A 406 7.41 -4.18 13.94
N PHE A 407 6.48 -5.12 14.02
CA PHE A 407 5.07 -4.89 13.66
C PHE A 407 4.42 -3.79 14.52
N TYR A 408 4.60 -3.87 15.84
CA TYR A 408 4.04 -2.90 16.78
C TYR A 408 4.57 -1.48 16.55
N ASN A 409 5.88 -1.34 16.28
CA ASN A 409 6.49 -0.05 15.96
C ASN A 409 5.99 0.55 14.64
N ALA A 410 5.64 -0.29 13.67
CA ALA A 410 5.09 0.13 12.39
C ALA A 410 3.66 0.66 12.50
N LEU A 411 2.89 0.26 13.53
CA LEU A 411 1.54 0.79 13.73
C LEU A 411 1.59 2.30 13.98
N PRO A 412 0.73 3.09 13.32
CA PRO A 412 0.53 4.49 13.65
C PRO A 412 0.10 4.67 15.11
N GLU A 413 0.38 5.83 15.65
CA GLU A 413 -0.20 6.26 16.91
C GLU A 413 -1.26 7.33 16.61
N MET A 414 -2.48 7.06 17.00
CA MET A 414 -3.64 7.93 16.82
C MET A 414 -4.46 7.95 18.12
N ASN A 415 -4.86 9.12 18.58
CA ASN A 415 -5.57 9.27 19.86
C ASN A 415 -4.81 8.60 21.03
N GLY A 416 -3.47 8.62 21.04
CA GLY A 416 -2.64 7.95 22.05
C GLY A 416 -2.70 6.40 22.03
N ILE A 417 -3.18 5.80 20.92
CA ILE A 417 -3.37 4.36 20.76
C ILE A 417 -2.53 3.87 19.58
N LYS A 418 -1.82 2.74 19.75
CA LYS A 418 -1.12 2.03 18.68
C LYS A 418 -2.11 1.25 17.84
N MET A 419 -2.55 1.83 16.72
CA MET A 419 -3.58 1.23 15.87
C MET A 419 -3.41 1.58 14.39
N LYS A 420 -3.86 0.68 13.52
CA LYS A 420 -4.06 0.96 12.10
C LYS A 420 -5.47 1.52 11.93
N GLY A 421 -5.57 2.67 11.28
CA GLY A 421 -6.85 3.23 10.85
C GLY A 421 -7.14 2.91 9.38
N GLY A 422 -8.42 2.80 9.05
CA GLY A 422 -8.92 2.63 7.69
C GLY A 422 -9.99 3.66 7.34
N TYR A 423 -9.97 4.10 6.08
CA TYR A 423 -10.97 4.99 5.50
C TYR A 423 -11.11 4.72 4.00
N ILE A 424 -12.32 4.49 3.59
CA ILE A 424 -12.85 4.65 2.23
C ILE A 424 -14.24 5.29 2.35
N ASN A 425 -14.86 5.67 1.26
CA ASN A 425 -16.19 6.32 1.32
C ASN A 425 -17.18 5.46 2.10
N GLY A 426 -17.89 6.07 3.07
CA GLY A 426 -18.84 5.40 3.95
C GLY A 426 -18.25 4.39 4.95
N VAL A 427 -16.92 4.28 5.07
CA VAL A 427 -16.26 3.32 5.96
C VAL A 427 -15.25 4.00 6.86
N ARG A 428 -15.29 3.67 8.16
CA ARG A 428 -14.27 4.04 9.14
C ARG A 428 -13.93 2.83 10.01
N SER A 429 -12.64 2.55 10.16
CA SER A 429 -12.20 1.39 10.93
C SER A 429 -10.91 1.66 11.71
N TYR A 430 -10.73 0.92 12.81
CA TYR A 430 -9.53 0.94 13.64
C TYR A 430 -9.26 -0.46 14.19
N THR A 431 -8.00 -0.87 14.17
CA THR A 431 -7.55 -2.17 14.72
C THR A 431 -6.19 -1.97 15.37
N GLY A 432 -6.04 -2.40 16.63
CA GLY A 432 -4.81 -2.12 17.36
C GLY A 432 -4.75 -2.66 18.78
N TYR A 433 -3.89 -2.02 19.56
CA TYR A 433 -3.63 -2.36 20.97
C TYR A 433 -3.83 -1.13 21.83
N ILE A 434 -4.54 -1.30 22.94
CA ILE A 434 -4.75 -0.26 23.96
C ILE A 434 -4.23 -0.78 25.29
N LYS A 435 -3.50 0.06 26.01
CA LYS A 435 -3.13 -0.19 27.40
C LYS A 435 -3.91 0.77 28.29
N SER A 436 -4.71 0.20 29.20
CA SER A 436 -5.49 0.99 30.16
C SER A 436 -4.62 1.61 31.26
N LYS A 437 -5.14 2.58 31.97
CA LYS A 437 -4.51 3.17 33.15
C LYS A 437 -4.24 2.13 34.27
N SER A 438 -5.06 1.09 34.35
CA SER A 438 -4.86 -0.03 35.27
C SER A 438 -3.78 -1.01 34.84
N GLY A 439 -3.19 -0.82 33.65
CA GLY A 439 -2.18 -1.71 33.08
C GLY A 439 -2.72 -2.88 32.27
N THR A 440 -4.03 -3.03 32.16
CA THR A 440 -4.63 -4.07 31.29
C THR A 440 -4.41 -3.72 29.82
N GLU A 441 -3.99 -4.70 29.03
CA GLU A 441 -3.79 -4.53 27.59
C GLU A 441 -4.92 -5.19 26.81
N TYR A 442 -5.48 -4.47 25.84
CA TYR A 442 -6.55 -4.93 24.98
C TYR A 442 -6.08 -4.99 23.53
N SER A 443 -6.47 -6.06 22.82
CA SER A 443 -6.46 -6.10 21.36
C SER A 443 -7.88 -5.86 20.87
N PHE A 444 -8.03 -4.97 19.90
CA PHE A 444 -9.36 -4.57 19.45
C PHE A 444 -9.44 -4.37 17.95
N SER A 445 -10.65 -4.49 17.43
CA SER A 445 -11.04 -4.02 16.10
C SER A 445 -12.41 -3.36 16.17
N PHE A 446 -12.56 -2.23 15.48
CA PHE A 446 -13.78 -1.45 15.41
C PHE A 446 -14.02 -1.02 13.96
N ILE A 447 -15.12 -1.44 13.35
CA ILE A 447 -15.50 -1.12 11.96
C ILE A 447 -16.90 -0.50 11.96
N VAL A 448 -17.04 0.59 11.22
CA VAL A 448 -18.32 1.22 10.89
C VAL A 448 -18.44 1.31 9.38
N ASN A 449 -19.51 0.76 8.82
CA ASN A 449 -19.86 0.88 7.41
C ASN A 449 -21.18 1.62 7.25
N ASN A 450 -21.30 2.39 6.17
CA ASN A 450 -22.50 3.12 5.76
C ASN A 450 -22.93 4.21 6.75
N PHE A 451 -21.99 4.93 7.32
CA PHE A 451 -22.29 6.14 8.10
C PHE A 451 -22.61 7.31 7.18
N ASP A 452 -23.37 8.29 7.67
CA ASP A 452 -23.71 9.52 6.94
C ASP A 452 -22.83 10.72 7.38
N GLY A 453 -22.71 11.71 6.50
CA GLY A 453 -22.07 12.98 6.77
C GLY A 453 -20.55 12.93 6.93
N ASN A 454 -20.01 13.77 7.79
CA ASN A 454 -18.57 14.05 7.87
C ASN A 454 -17.79 12.92 8.56
N ALA A 455 -16.82 12.32 7.85
CA ALA A 455 -15.96 11.26 8.37
C ALA A 455 -15.06 11.70 9.55
N GLY A 456 -14.80 12.99 9.70
CA GLY A 456 -14.05 13.54 10.85
C GLY A 456 -14.86 13.45 12.14
N THR A 457 -16.13 13.84 12.11
CA THR A 457 -17.03 13.72 13.29
C THR A 457 -17.28 12.27 13.66
N VAL A 458 -17.42 11.36 12.68
CA VAL A 458 -17.50 9.91 12.92
C VAL A 458 -16.24 9.41 13.64
N ARG A 459 -15.06 9.82 13.18
CA ARG A 459 -13.78 9.50 13.84
C ARG A 459 -13.78 9.89 15.32
N GLU A 460 -14.17 11.10 15.63
CA GLU A 460 -14.20 11.62 17.00
C GLU A 460 -15.16 10.83 17.90
N LYS A 461 -16.33 10.44 17.35
CA LYS A 461 -17.31 9.62 18.06
C LYS A 461 -16.76 8.22 18.34
N ILE A 462 -16.10 7.58 17.38
CA ILE A 462 -15.43 6.28 17.56
C ILE A 462 -14.33 6.39 18.62
N TRP A 463 -13.51 7.43 18.58
CA TRP A 463 -12.43 7.62 19.56
C TRP A 463 -12.94 7.76 20.98
N LYS A 464 -14.09 8.42 21.20
CA LYS A 464 -14.75 8.48 22.52
C LYS A 464 -15.14 7.09 23.04
N VAL A 465 -15.54 6.16 22.17
CA VAL A 465 -15.78 4.76 22.57
C VAL A 465 -14.47 4.06 22.93
N LEU A 466 -13.40 4.23 22.12
CA LEU A 466 -12.09 3.63 22.40
C LEU A 466 -11.45 4.20 23.68
N ASP A 467 -11.76 5.43 24.06
CA ASP A 467 -11.25 6.06 25.31
C ASP A 467 -11.72 5.34 26.58
N ILE A 468 -12.83 4.60 26.53
CA ILE A 468 -13.31 3.74 27.62
C ILE A 468 -12.31 2.63 27.96
N LEU A 469 -11.50 2.21 27.01
CA LEU A 469 -10.49 1.17 27.19
C LEU A 469 -9.15 1.70 27.73
N LYS A 470 -8.97 3.03 27.83
CA LYS A 470 -7.77 3.67 28.39
C LYS A 470 -7.89 3.76 29.91
#